data_ea19a80b8d966fb07fe4ab20765acb1a
#
_entry.id   ea19a80b8d966fb07fe4ab20765acb1a
#
_cell.length_a   1.000
_cell.length_b   1.000
_cell.length_c   1.000
_cell.angle_alpha   90.00
_cell.angle_beta   90.00
_cell.angle_gamma   90.00
#
_symmetry.space_group_name_H-M   'P 1'
#
loop_
_entity.id
_entity.type
_entity.pdbx_description
1 polymer ?
#
loop_
_entity_poly.entity_id
_entity_poly.type
_entity_poly.pdbx_seq_one_letter_code
_entity_poly.pdbx_strand_id
1 'polypeptide(L)'
;YNKYHVKEIDIFDPLFTINKKRVIEICKEIQKRNINIAWSCRSRVDTIDEEMLVEMKKAGCYRIYFGIESGDEIILKKIKKFTKISQIKKAIHLTKKHKILAFGYFMFGNPGETKSTIENTINLSLSLPLDYAQYNRVSTLPGTVLYENLKNTLGEDYWKKYVKDKKFERALPRFDCNLSDEILNKYIKKAYMKFYFRPIQVFRIIKSINSIKEFVRYVKAGISMIIN
;
A
#
# COMPACT_ATOMS: atom_id res chain seq x y z
N TYR A 1 -17.01 -16.52 13.63
CA TYR A 1 -16.73 -15.84 14.88
C TYR A 1 -16.92 -16.78 16.09
N ASN A 2 -18.11 -17.29 16.31
CA ASN A 2 -18.40 -18.18 17.46
C ASN A 2 -17.70 -19.54 17.37
N LYS A 3 -17.62 -20.14 16.18
CA LYS A 3 -17.02 -21.46 15.97
C LYS A 3 -15.51 -21.47 16.08
N TYR A 4 -14.84 -20.41 15.56
CA TYR A 4 -13.38 -20.36 15.44
C TYR A 4 -12.72 -19.39 16.41
N HIS A 5 -13.50 -18.66 17.22
CA HIS A 5 -13.03 -17.64 18.16
C HIS A 5 -12.10 -16.59 17.50
N VAL A 6 -12.45 -16.20 16.28
CA VAL A 6 -11.69 -15.24 15.48
C VAL A 6 -11.72 -13.87 16.14
N LYS A 7 -10.56 -13.26 16.32
CA LYS A 7 -10.41 -11.92 16.91
C LYS A 7 -10.17 -10.82 15.88
N GLU A 8 -9.67 -11.20 14.71
CA GLU A 8 -9.33 -10.27 13.64
C GLU A 8 -9.68 -10.87 12.27
N ILE A 9 -10.18 -10.02 11.37
CA ILE A 9 -10.44 -10.36 9.96
C ILE A 9 -9.74 -9.33 9.07
N ASP A 10 -9.08 -9.82 8.02
CA ASP A 10 -8.55 -8.97 6.95
C ASP A 10 -9.39 -9.17 5.67
N ILE A 11 -10.10 -8.12 5.25
CA ILE A 11 -10.97 -8.15 4.07
C ILE A 11 -10.14 -7.89 2.83
N PHE A 12 -9.93 -8.93 2.02
CA PHE A 12 -9.13 -8.91 0.79
C PHE A 12 -9.89 -8.42 -0.46
N ASP A 13 -10.95 -7.64 -0.29
CA ASP A 13 -11.59 -6.94 -1.40
C ASP A 13 -10.76 -5.69 -1.77
N PRO A 14 -10.13 -5.61 -2.96
CA PRO A 14 -9.26 -4.50 -3.35
C PRO A 14 -9.98 -3.15 -3.44
N LEU A 15 -11.32 -3.18 -3.54
CA LEU A 15 -12.19 -2.00 -3.66
C LEU A 15 -13.34 -2.03 -2.64
N PHE A 16 -13.07 -2.48 -1.41
CA PHE A 16 -14.09 -2.66 -0.38
C PHE A 16 -15.00 -1.43 -0.21
N THR A 17 -14.43 -0.23 -0.27
CA THR A 17 -15.13 1.04 -0.03
C THR A 17 -15.81 1.65 -1.27
N ILE A 18 -15.81 0.96 -2.42
CA ILE A 18 -16.38 1.49 -3.67
C ILE A 18 -17.89 1.74 -3.57
N ASN A 19 -18.59 0.95 -2.79
CA ASN A 19 -20.03 1.09 -2.56
C ASN A 19 -20.28 1.47 -1.09
N LYS A 20 -20.46 2.77 -0.84
CA LYS A 20 -20.71 3.33 0.49
C LYS A 20 -21.90 2.66 1.20
N LYS A 21 -23.01 2.47 0.49
CA LYS A 21 -24.23 1.87 1.07
C LYS A 21 -23.96 0.45 1.58
N ARG A 22 -23.34 -0.39 0.76
CA ARG A 22 -22.93 -1.76 1.14
C ARG A 22 -22.05 -1.76 2.39
N VAL A 23 -21.04 -0.88 2.46
CA VAL A 23 -20.13 -0.81 3.62
C VAL A 23 -20.88 -0.44 4.89
N ILE A 24 -21.76 0.57 4.82
CA ILE A 24 -22.57 1.00 5.97
C ILE A 24 -23.52 -0.12 6.41
N GLU A 25 -24.16 -0.83 5.48
CA GLU A 25 -25.03 -1.97 5.79
C GLU A 25 -24.28 -3.10 6.49
N ILE A 26 -23.08 -3.47 6.00
CA ILE A 26 -22.19 -4.44 6.65
C ILE A 26 -21.85 -3.99 8.08
N CYS A 27 -21.45 -2.73 8.25
CA CYS A 27 -21.09 -2.20 9.56
C CYS A 27 -22.26 -2.22 10.54
N LYS A 28 -23.45 -1.85 10.10
CA LYS A 28 -24.69 -1.91 10.92
C LYS A 28 -25.04 -3.34 11.30
N GLU A 29 -24.87 -4.31 10.39
CA GLU A 29 -25.15 -5.72 10.66
C GLU A 29 -24.15 -6.32 11.68
N ILE A 30 -22.86 -5.95 11.61
CA ILE A 30 -21.84 -6.32 12.62
C ILE A 30 -22.25 -5.79 14.00
N GLN A 31 -22.66 -4.52 14.08
CA GLN A 31 -23.10 -3.90 15.34
C GLN A 31 -24.38 -4.54 15.88
N LYS A 32 -25.40 -4.72 15.05
CA LYS A 32 -26.68 -5.33 15.41
C LYS A 32 -26.52 -6.76 15.97
N ARG A 33 -25.57 -7.53 15.43
CA ARG A 33 -25.26 -8.89 15.90
C ARG A 33 -24.31 -8.92 17.09
N ASN A 34 -23.88 -7.78 17.61
CA ASN A 34 -22.91 -7.66 18.69
C ASN A 34 -21.62 -8.46 18.44
N ILE A 35 -21.13 -8.45 17.18
CA ILE A 35 -19.89 -9.12 16.81
C ILE A 35 -18.73 -8.19 17.18
N ASN A 36 -17.99 -8.53 18.23
CA ASN A 36 -16.83 -7.79 18.68
C ASN A 36 -15.56 -8.30 17.99
N ILE A 37 -15.31 -7.82 16.78
CA ILE A 37 -14.17 -8.23 15.95
C ILE A 37 -13.41 -7.03 15.43
N ALA A 38 -12.08 -7.10 15.49
CA ALA A 38 -11.23 -6.15 14.79
C ALA A 38 -11.12 -6.54 13.31
N TRP A 39 -11.19 -5.56 12.40
CA TRP A 39 -11.03 -5.85 10.99
C TRP A 39 -10.31 -4.76 10.22
N SER A 40 -9.70 -5.16 9.11
CA SER A 40 -9.01 -4.27 8.18
C SER A 40 -9.52 -4.50 6.76
N CYS A 41 -9.37 -3.51 5.88
CA CYS A 41 -9.77 -3.59 4.48
C CYS A 41 -8.85 -2.79 3.56
N ARG A 42 -9.02 -2.99 2.24
CA ARG A 42 -8.33 -2.23 1.18
C ARG A 42 -9.26 -1.22 0.57
N SER A 43 -8.71 -0.07 0.24
CA SER A 43 -9.49 1.07 -0.25
C SER A 43 -8.72 1.90 -1.27
N ARG A 44 -9.47 2.59 -2.11
CA ARG A 44 -8.98 3.75 -2.87
C ARG A 44 -9.18 5.01 -2.04
N VAL A 45 -8.30 5.99 -2.24
CA VAL A 45 -8.39 7.27 -1.52
C VAL A 45 -9.61 8.10 -1.94
N ASP A 46 -10.07 7.95 -3.18
CA ASP A 46 -11.19 8.70 -3.75
C ASP A 46 -12.58 8.14 -3.37
N THR A 47 -12.63 6.99 -2.70
CA THR A 47 -13.89 6.38 -2.21
C THR A 47 -14.14 6.61 -0.73
N ILE A 48 -13.25 7.33 -0.03
CA ILE A 48 -13.38 7.59 1.40
C ILE A 48 -14.38 8.72 1.67
N ASP A 49 -15.30 8.41 2.58
CA ASP A 49 -16.36 9.30 3.05
C ASP A 49 -16.41 9.31 4.58
N GLU A 50 -16.74 10.46 5.17
CA GLU A 50 -16.68 10.64 6.63
C GLU A 50 -17.71 9.79 7.36
N GLU A 51 -18.96 9.77 6.88
CA GLU A 51 -20.03 8.95 7.46
C GLU A 51 -19.67 7.45 7.43
N MET A 52 -19.12 7.00 6.30
CA MET A 52 -18.66 5.61 6.17
C MET A 52 -17.57 5.28 7.18
N LEU A 53 -16.58 6.17 7.39
CA LEU A 53 -15.51 5.96 8.36
C LEU A 53 -16.03 5.90 9.80
N VAL A 54 -17.04 6.70 10.13
CA VAL A 54 -17.70 6.65 11.44
C VAL A 54 -18.31 5.27 11.67
N GLU A 55 -19.09 4.76 10.72
CA GLU A 55 -19.72 3.45 10.84
C GLU A 55 -18.69 2.31 10.82
N MET A 56 -17.67 2.39 9.97
CA MET A 56 -16.56 1.43 9.96
C MET A 56 -15.85 1.37 11.32
N LYS A 57 -15.58 2.54 11.93
CA LYS A 57 -14.93 2.59 13.25
C LYS A 57 -15.79 1.97 14.35
N LYS A 58 -17.09 2.26 14.38
CA LYS A 58 -18.05 1.65 15.32
C LYS A 58 -18.13 0.14 15.17
N ALA A 59 -18.03 -0.36 13.94
CA ALA A 59 -18.06 -1.78 13.62
C ALA A 59 -16.73 -2.52 13.82
N GLY A 60 -15.69 -1.86 14.40
CA GLY A 60 -14.41 -2.49 14.72
C GLY A 60 -13.34 -2.36 13.64
N CYS A 61 -13.53 -1.54 12.59
CA CYS A 61 -12.47 -1.25 11.64
C CYS A 61 -11.30 -0.54 12.34
N TYR A 62 -10.13 -1.17 12.34
CA TYR A 62 -8.96 -0.59 13.00
C TYR A 62 -7.89 -0.12 12.00
N ARG A 63 -7.90 -0.60 10.75
CA ARG A 63 -6.90 -0.26 9.74
C ARG A 63 -7.48 -0.29 8.32
N ILE A 64 -7.06 0.68 7.51
CA ILE A 64 -7.35 0.73 6.07
C ILE A 64 -6.05 0.78 5.30
N TYR A 65 -5.94 -0.07 4.29
CA TYR A 65 -4.82 -0.10 3.34
C TYR A 65 -5.19 0.70 2.10
N PHE A 66 -4.40 1.69 1.78
CA PHE A 66 -4.60 2.59 0.65
C PHE A 66 -3.59 2.33 -0.46
N GLY A 67 -4.07 1.99 -1.65
CA GLY A 67 -3.24 2.07 -2.85
C GLY A 67 -3.04 3.55 -3.21
N ILE A 68 -1.92 4.14 -2.82
CA ILE A 68 -1.54 5.52 -3.18
C ILE A 68 -0.77 5.53 -4.49
N GLU A 69 0.13 4.58 -4.64
CA GLU A 69 0.99 4.24 -5.77
C GLU A 69 2.08 5.28 -6.02
N SER A 70 1.74 6.55 -6.27
CA SER A 70 2.71 7.60 -6.58
C SER A 70 2.35 8.93 -5.92
N GLY A 71 3.35 9.74 -5.65
CA GLY A 71 3.23 11.14 -5.22
C GLY A 71 3.33 12.14 -6.37
N ASP A 72 3.27 11.67 -7.61
CA ASP A 72 3.34 12.48 -8.82
C ASP A 72 2.08 12.31 -9.67
N GLU A 73 1.38 13.40 -9.97
CA GLU A 73 0.10 13.35 -10.68
C GLU A 73 0.25 12.91 -12.15
N ILE A 74 1.42 13.14 -12.76
CA ILE A 74 1.70 12.67 -14.12
C ILE A 74 1.80 11.15 -14.11
N ILE A 75 2.51 10.59 -13.15
CA ILE A 75 2.62 9.14 -12.98
C ILE A 75 1.26 8.53 -12.65
N LEU A 76 0.50 9.13 -11.71
CA LEU A 76 -0.85 8.66 -11.38
C LEU A 76 -1.77 8.62 -12.62
N LYS A 77 -1.68 9.62 -13.49
CA LYS A 77 -2.41 9.65 -14.78
C LYS A 77 -1.94 8.54 -15.72
N LYS A 78 -0.63 8.32 -15.87
CA LYS A 78 -0.05 7.27 -16.73
C LYS A 78 -0.51 5.86 -16.31
N ILE A 79 -0.60 5.58 -15.01
CA ILE A 79 -1.10 4.30 -14.50
C ILE A 79 -2.63 4.25 -14.39
N LYS A 80 -3.34 5.21 -14.98
CA LYS A 80 -4.81 5.32 -15.02
C LYS A 80 -5.46 5.33 -13.62
N LYS A 81 -4.77 5.85 -12.62
CA LYS A 81 -5.32 5.98 -11.26
C LYS A 81 -6.24 7.19 -11.12
N PHE A 82 -5.95 8.29 -11.82
CA PHE A 82 -6.73 9.53 -11.87
C PHE A 82 -7.05 10.17 -10.50
N THR A 83 -6.33 9.81 -9.45
CA THR A 83 -6.45 10.45 -8.13
C THR A 83 -5.53 11.67 -8.05
N LYS A 84 -6.01 12.73 -7.37
CA LYS A 84 -5.21 13.94 -7.12
C LYS A 84 -4.50 13.84 -5.77
N ILE A 85 -3.36 14.48 -5.63
CA ILE A 85 -2.61 14.55 -4.35
C ILE A 85 -3.48 15.13 -3.22
N SER A 86 -4.33 16.09 -3.54
CA SER A 86 -5.28 16.67 -2.57
C SER A 86 -6.28 15.63 -2.03
N GLN A 87 -6.79 14.74 -2.88
CA GLN A 87 -7.68 13.64 -2.47
C GLN A 87 -6.96 12.63 -1.57
N ILE A 88 -5.70 12.29 -1.91
CA ILE A 88 -4.85 11.42 -1.08
C ILE A 88 -4.71 12.03 0.33
N LYS A 89 -4.29 13.30 0.41
CA LYS A 89 -4.13 14.01 1.68
C LYS A 89 -5.43 14.01 2.48
N LYS A 90 -6.55 14.40 1.85
CA LYS A 90 -7.87 14.45 2.50
C LYS A 90 -8.27 13.09 3.08
N ALA A 91 -8.17 12.01 2.28
CA ALA A 91 -8.57 10.66 2.71
C ALA A 91 -7.75 10.17 3.91
N ILE A 92 -6.42 10.34 3.87
CA ILE A 92 -5.54 9.90 4.95
C ILE A 92 -5.81 10.72 6.24
N HIS A 93 -5.92 12.05 6.15
CA HIS A 93 -6.24 12.87 7.31
C HIS A 93 -7.60 12.52 7.91
N LEU A 94 -8.62 12.31 7.08
CA LEU A 94 -9.94 11.92 7.52
C LEU A 94 -9.94 10.56 8.23
N THR A 95 -9.23 9.57 7.68
CA THR A 95 -9.04 8.26 8.30
C THR A 95 -8.39 8.39 9.68
N LYS A 96 -7.36 9.22 9.80
CA LYS A 96 -6.68 9.47 11.08
C LYS A 96 -7.56 10.22 12.09
N LYS A 97 -8.39 11.17 11.64
CA LYS A 97 -9.38 11.88 12.47
C LYS A 97 -10.29 10.87 13.19
N HIS A 98 -10.71 9.81 12.51
CA HIS A 98 -11.55 8.75 13.07
C HIS A 98 -10.77 7.63 13.79
N LYS A 99 -9.48 7.86 14.13
CA LYS A 99 -8.65 6.91 14.89
C LYS A 99 -8.57 5.51 14.23
N ILE A 100 -8.58 5.48 12.91
CA ILE A 100 -8.30 4.30 12.10
C ILE A 100 -6.86 4.39 11.62
N LEU A 101 -6.12 3.28 11.68
CA LEU A 101 -4.74 3.23 11.18
C LEU A 101 -4.74 3.30 9.65
N ALA A 102 -3.87 4.12 9.10
CA ALA A 102 -3.70 4.29 7.67
C ALA A 102 -2.40 3.63 7.19
N PHE A 103 -2.51 2.68 6.27
CA PHE A 103 -1.40 2.01 5.61
C PHE A 103 -1.34 2.46 4.15
N GLY A 104 -0.19 2.97 3.68
CA GLY A 104 0.00 3.41 2.29
C GLY A 104 0.83 2.43 1.49
N TYR A 105 0.33 2.01 0.33
CA TYR A 105 1.09 1.29 -0.69
C TYR A 105 1.63 2.27 -1.74
N PHE A 106 2.91 2.16 -2.05
CA PHE A 106 3.62 2.94 -3.06
C PHE A 106 4.35 2.01 -4.01
N MET A 107 4.41 2.41 -5.29
CA MET A 107 5.05 1.61 -6.33
C MET A 107 6.08 2.43 -7.07
N PHE A 108 7.28 1.87 -7.28
CA PHE A 108 8.37 2.45 -8.04
C PHE A 108 8.66 1.62 -9.27
N GLY A 109 9.05 2.28 -10.37
CA GLY A 109 9.26 1.66 -11.68
C GLY A 109 8.01 1.71 -12.56
N ASN A 110 7.11 2.66 -12.31
CA ASN A 110 5.95 2.94 -13.15
C ASN A 110 6.37 3.48 -14.54
N PRO A 111 5.52 3.34 -15.58
CA PRO A 111 5.76 3.95 -16.87
C PRO A 111 6.06 5.44 -16.79
N GLY A 112 7.16 5.88 -17.41
CA GLY A 112 7.61 7.26 -17.42
C GLY A 112 8.18 7.78 -16.10
N GLU A 113 8.44 6.90 -15.12
CA GLU A 113 8.99 7.30 -13.84
C GLU A 113 10.46 7.72 -13.95
N THR A 114 10.81 8.76 -13.22
CA THR A 114 12.15 9.33 -13.12
C THR A 114 12.59 9.40 -11.65
N LYS A 115 13.86 9.67 -11.41
CA LYS A 115 14.37 9.89 -10.04
C LYS A 115 13.60 11.01 -9.32
N SER A 116 13.22 12.08 -10.04
CA SER A 116 12.46 13.20 -9.48
C SER A 116 11.04 12.78 -9.06
N THR A 117 10.33 12.03 -9.88
CA THR A 117 8.95 11.57 -9.54
C THR A 117 8.95 10.57 -8.39
N ILE A 118 10.01 9.75 -8.25
CA ILE A 118 10.20 8.91 -7.06
C ILE A 118 10.42 9.76 -5.80
N GLU A 119 11.25 10.81 -5.88
CA GLU A 119 11.42 11.73 -4.75
C GLU A 119 10.10 12.43 -4.37
N ASN A 120 9.28 12.82 -5.34
CA ASN A 120 7.93 13.35 -5.08
C ASN A 120 7.09 12.33 -4.30
N THR A 121 7.16 11.06 -4.67
CA THR A 121 6.45 9.98 -3.99
C THR A 121 6.96 9.76 -2.55
N ILE A 122 8.27 9.77 -2.35
CA ILE A 122 8.86 9.68 -1.01
C ILE A 122 8.43 10.88 -0.16
N ASN A 123 8.54 12.10 -0.69
CA ASN A 123 8.17 13.31 0.02
C ASN A 123 6.67 13.33 0.39
N LEU A 124 5.79 12.90 -0.52
CA LEU A 124 4.38 12.74 -0.19
C LEU A 124 4.20 11.74 0.97
N SER A 125 4.81 10.57 0.91
CA SER A 125 4.68 9.56 1.95
C SER A 125 5.11 10.05 3.33
N LEU A 126 6.14 10.91 3.39
CA LEU A 126 6.64 11.51 4.61
C LEU A 126 5.73 12.63 5.14
N SER A 127 5.04 13.34 4.26
CA SER A 127 4.11 14.43 4.62
C SER A 127 2.76 13.92 5.14
N LEU A 128 2.41 12.67 4.83
CA LEU A 128 1.15 12.07 5.25
C LEU A 128 1.24 11.48 6.67
N PRO A 129 0.16 11.58 7.48
CA PRO A 129 0.12 10.98 8.82
C PRO A 129 -0.12 9.45 8.77
N LEU A 130 0.55 8.76 7.85
CA LEU A 130 0.50 7.30 7.72
C LEU A 130 1.13 6.63 8.94
N ASP A 131 0.52 5.53 9.39
CA ASP A 131 1.07 4.67 10.43
C ASP A 131 2.08 3.68 9.85
N TYR A 132 1.82 3.21 8.62
CA TYR A 132 2.69 2.29 7.90
C TYR A 132 2.77 2.66 6.42
N ALA A 133 3.89 2.35 5.81
CA ALA A 133 4.09 2.48 4.37
C ALA A 133 4.82 1.26 3.82
N GLN A 134 4.43 0.85 2.62
CA GLN A 134 5.12 -0.20 1.87
C GLN A 134 5.48 0.33 0.49
N TYR A 135 6.73 0.10 0.09
CA TYR A 135 7.27 0.50 -1.19
C TYR A 135 7.66 -0.74 -1.98
N ASN A 136 7.03 -0.91 -3.14
CA ASN A 136 7.24 -2.07 -4.00
C ASN A 136 7.74 -1.64 -5.37
N ARG A 137 8.41 -2.56 -6.08
CA ARG A 137 8.66 -2.38 -7.51
C ARG A 137 7.44 -2.80 -8.31
N VAL A 138 7.19 -2.06 -9.40
CA VAL A 138 6.21 -2.48 -10.41
C VAL A 138 6.71 -3.77 -11.06
N SER A 139 5.83 -4.74 -11.16
CA SER A 139 6.05 -5.98 -11.89
C SER A 139 5.06 -6.08 -13.05
N THR A 140 5.56 -6.41 -14.23
CA THR A 140 4.77 -6.59 -15.44
C THR A 140 4.19 -7.99 -15.45
N LEU A 141 3.02 -8.17 -14.85
CA LEU A 141 2.41 -9.49 -14.69
C LEU A 141 1.52 -9.87 -15.88
N PRO A 142 1.48 -11.15 -16.30
CA PRO A 142 0.57 -11.63 -17.34
C PRO A 142 -0.88 -11.22 -17.08
N GLY A 143 -1.60 -10.88 -18.15
CA GLY A 143 -2.97 -10.42 -18.08
C GLY A 143 -3.14 -8.93 -17.76
N THR A 144 -2.05 -8.17 -17.63
CA THR A 144 -2.09 -6.72 -17.46
C THR A 144 -1.77 -5.98 -18.77
N VAL A 145 -2.30 -4.76 -18.90
CA VAL A 145 -1.97 -3.89 -20.06
C VAL A 145 -0.46 -3.62 -20.16
N LEU A 146 0.22 -3.48 -19.03
CA LEU A 146 1.68 -3.32 -19.02
C LEU A 146 2.41 -4.53 -19.59
N TYR A 147 1.93 -5.72 -19.30
CA TYR A 147 2.49 -6.96 -19.86
C TYR A 147 2.30 -7.05 -21.37
N GLU A 148 1.09 -6.77 -21.88
CA GLU A 148 0.83 -6.81 -23.33
C GLU A 148 1.66 -5.74 -24.08
N ASN A 149 1.77 -4.54 -23.52
CA ASN A 149 2.61 -3.49 -24.10
C ASN A 149 4.08 -3.90 -24.12
N LEU A 150 4.59 -4.47 -23.03
CA LEU A 150 5.98 -4.95 -22.96
C LEU A 150 6.24 -6.07 -23.95
N LYS A 151 5.34 -7.05 -24.03
CA LYS A 151 5.41 -8.17 -24.97
C LYS A 151 5.47 -7.69 -26.42
N ASN A 152 4.61 -6.73 -26.79
CA ASN A 152 4.61 -6.14 -28.12
C ASN A 152 5.91 -5.37 -28.41
N THR A 153 6.47 -4.66 -27.42
CA THR A 153 7.73 -3.91 -27.58
C THR A 153 8.93 -4.84 -27.72
N LEU A 154 8.97 -5.94 -26.97
CA LEU A 154 10.07 -6.92 -27.03
C LEU A 154 9.95 -7.91 -28.20
N GLY A 155 8.77 -8.04 -28.80
CA GLY A 155 8.48 -9.04 -29.83
C GLY A 155 8.47 -10.49 -29.29
N GLU A 156 8.45 -10.67 -27.96
CA GLU A 156 8.51 -11.97 -27.33
C GLU A 156 7.76 -12.03 -26.00
N ASP A 157 7.33 -13.23 -25.62
CA ASP A 157 6.70 -13.49 -24.33
C ASP A 157 7.77 -13.79 -23.25
N TYR A 158 8.15 -12.75 -22.53
CA TYR A 158 9.15 -12.82 -21.46
C TYR A 158 8.76 -13.77 -20.34
N TRP A 159 7.49 -13.78 -19.91
CA TRP A 159 7.04 -14.66 -18.84
C TRP A 159 7.05 -16.13 -19.25
N LYS A 160 6.75 -16.43 -20.52
CA LYS A 160 6.84 -17.79 -21.05
C LYS A 160 8.27 -18.29 -21.03
N LYS A 161 9.26 -17.44 -21.34
CA LYS A 161 10.69 -17.77 -21.20
C LYS A 161 11.06 -17.97 -19.72
N TYR A 162 10.67 -17.06 -18.85
CA TYR A 162 10.93 -17.13 -17.41
C TYR A 162 10.41 -18.43 -16.76
N VAL A 163 9.23 -18.90 -17.18
CA VAL A 163 8.65 -20.16 -16.66
C VAL A 163 9.36 -21.38 -17.23
N LYS A 164 9.80 -21.31 -18.49
CA LYS A 164 10.44 -22.46 -19.18
C LYS A 164 11.91 -22.64 -18.80
N ASP A 165 12.62 -21.58 -18.57
CA ASP A 165 14.06 -21.59 -18.29
C ASP A 165 14.34 -21.24 -16.82
N LYS A 166 14.69 -22.26 -16.03
CA LYS A 166 15.06 -22.12 -14.62
C LYS A 166 16.32 -21.28 -14.38
N LYS A 167 17.15 -21.07 -15.42
CA LYS A 167 18.38 -20.25 -15.37
C LYS A 167 18.14 -18.81 -15.79
N PHE A 168 16.92 -18.49 -16.21
CA PHE A 168 16.59 -17.16 -16.68
C PHE A 168 16.75 -16.12 -15.56
N GLU A 169 17.50 -15.05 -15.82
CA GLU A 169 17.70 -14.00 -14.83
C GLU A 169 16.38 -13.39 -14.40
N ARG A 170 16.19 -13.22 -13.08
CA ARG A 170 14.93 -12.73 -12.46
C ARG A 170 14.68 -11.24 -12.61
N ALA A 171 15.50 -10.53 -13.37
CA ALA A 171 15.29 -9.12 -13.68
C ALA A 171 14.16 -8.97 -14.73
N LEU A 172 12.92 -8.89 -14.26
CA LEU A 172 11.78 -8.68 -15.14
C LEU A 172 11.86 -7.30 -15.79
N PRO A 173 11.88 -7.19 -17.14
CA PRO A 173 11.87 -5.91 -17.81
C PRO A 173 10.60 -5.12 -17.49
N ARG A 174 10.70 -3.81 -17.51
CA ARG A 174 9.57 -2.90 -17.27
C ARG A 174 9.23 -2.13 -18.54
N PHE A 175 7.96 -1.91 -18.73
CA PHE A 175 7.48 -1.10 -19.84
C PHE A 175 7.66 0.39 -19.54
N ASP A 176 8.26 1.14 -20.46
CA ASP A 176 8.45 2.61 -20.38
C ASP A 176 9.06 3.11 -19.07
N CYS A 177 10.01 2.35 -18.49
CA CYS A 177 10.78 2.76 -17.32
C CYS A 177 12.27 2.54 -17.53
N ASN A 178 13.04 3.63 -17.62
CA ASN A 178 14.47 3.61 -17.87
C ASN A 178 15.33 3.50 -16.60
N LEU A 179 14.72 3.27 -15.44
CA LEU A 179 15.44 3.08 -14.18
C LEU A 179 15.79 1.62 -13.99
N SER A 180 17.07 1.32 -13.75
CA SER A 180 17.53 -0.03 -13.46
C SER A 180 16.98 -0.55 -12.12
N ASP A 181 16.96 -1.88 -11.95
CA ASP A 181 16.57 -2.51 -10.67
C ASP A 181 17.42 -2.03 -9.50
N GLU A 182 18.70 -1.83 -9.74
CA GLU A 182 19.62 -1.33 -8.74
C GLU A 182 19.24 0.08 -8.25
N ILE A 183 18.91 0.98 -9.19
CA ILE A 183 18.43 2.33 -8.87
C ILE A 183 17.12 2.25 -8.07
N LEU A 184 16.16 1.45 -8.53
CA LEU A 184 14.88 1.30 -7.84
C LEU A 184 15.05 0.72 -6.43
N ASN A 185 15.90 -0.30 -6.25
CA ASN A 185 16.21 -0.85 -4.94
C ASN A 185 16.83 0.17 -4.01
N LYS A 186 17.74 1.00 -4.52
CA LYS A 186 18.34 2.12 -3.76
C LYS A 186 17.27 3.11 -3.29
N TYR A 187 16.30 3.44 -4.15
CA TYR A 187 15.22 4.36 -3.78
C TYR A 187 14.21 3.70 -2.83
N ILE A 188 13.90 2.42 -2.98
CA ILE A 188 13.06 1.68 -2.03
C ILE A 188 13.72 1.68 -0.64
N LYS A 189 15.00 1.32 -0.55
CA LYS A 189 15.75 1.37 0.71
C LYS A 189 15.73 2.78 1.30
N LYS A 190 16.00 3.82 0.50
CA LYS A 190 15.92 5.22 0.92
C LYS A 190 14.54 5.58 1.46
N ALA A 191 13.46 5.15 0.80
CA ALA A 191 12.09 5.42 1.21
C ALA A 191 11.77 4.77 2.56
N TYR A 192 12.11 3.48 2.73
CA TYR A 192 11.96 2.78 4.01
C TYR A 192 12.74 3.45 5.13
N MET A 193 14.02 3.78 4.90
CA MET A 193 14.86 4.44 5.88
C MET A 193 14.27 5.79 6.30
N LYS A 194 13.93 6.66 5.34
CA LYS A 194 13.34 7.97 5.63
C LYS A 194 12.00 7.86 6.35
N PHE A 195 11.15 6.88 6.00
CA PHE A 195 9.84 6.73 6.60
C PHE A 195 9.91 6.18 8.04
N TYR A 196 10.58 5.04 8.23
CA TYR A 196 10.54 4.32 9.51
C TYR A 196 11.52 4.84 10.56
N PHE A 197 12.61 5.51 10.16
CA PHE A 197 13.57 6.10 11.10
C PHE A 197 13.29 7.59 11.41
N ARG A 198 12.19 8.16 10.91
CA ARG A 198 11.77 9.49 11.35
C ARG A 198 11.33 9.46 12.84
N PRO A 199 11.66 10.49 13.66
CA PRO A 199 11.41 10.46 15.10
C PRO A 199 9.96 10.12 15.48
N ILE A 200 9.00 10.71 14.79
CA ILE A 200 7.56 10.45 15.03
C ILE A 200 7.18 8.98 14.80
N GLN A 201 7.79 8.31 13.83
CA GLN A 201 7.49 6.92 13.52
C GLN A 201 8.16 5.98 14.53
N VAL A 202 9.40 6.26 14.88
CA VAL A 202 10.12 5.52 15.93
C VAL A 202 9.34 5.60 17.24
N PHE A 203 8.88 6.80 17.64
CA PHE A 203 8.05 6.98 18.82
C PHE A 203 6.74 6.19 18.76
N ARG A 204 6.04 6.19 17.62
CA ARG A 204 4.82 5.42 17.41
C ARG A 204 5.06 3.91 17.54
N ILE A 205 6.13 3.41 16.95
CA ILE A 205 6.50 1.99 17.02
C ILE A 205 6.79 1.61 18.47
N ILE A 206 7.62 2.38 19.17
CA ILE A 206 7.92 2.11 20.59
C ILE A 206 6.64 2.07 21.43
N LYS A 207 5.73 3.04 21.24
CA LYS A 207 4.46 3.09 21.96
C LYS A 207 3.51 1.93 21.63
N SER A 208 3.66 1.29 20.47
CA SER A 208 2.82 0.16 20.04
C SER A 208 3.32 -1.19 20.52
N ILE A 209 4.52 -1.26 21.12
CA ILE A 209 5.12 -2.51 21.59
C ILE A 209 4.47 -2.94 22.90
N ASN A 210 3.79 -4.09 22.87
CA ASN A 210 3.12 -4.66 24.03
C ASN A 210 3.83 -5.92 24.59
N SER A 211 4.88 -6.40 23.91
CA SER A 211 5.62 -7.58 24.36
C SER A 211 7.09 -7.57 23.92
N ILE A 212 7.94 -8.30 24.66
CA ILE A 212 9.36 -8.48 24.29
C ILE A 212 9.49 -9.15 22.91
N LYS A 213 8.59 -10.08 22.57
CA LYS A 213 8.58 -10.73 21.24
C LYS A 213 8.35 -9.72 20.11
N GLU A 214 7.44 -8.76 20.32
CA GLU A 214 7.21 -7.68 19.35
C GLU A 214 8.41 -6.76 19.23
N PHE A 215 9.02 -6.38 20.36
CA PHE A 215 10.25 -5.58 20.36
C PHE A 215 11.35 -6.24 19.51
N VAL A 216 11.65 -7.52 19.78
CA VAL A 216 12.66 -8.28 19.02
C VAL A 216 12.32 -8.34 17.53
N ARG A 217 11.04 -8.50 17.18
CA ARG A 217 10.58 -8.49 15.77
C ARG A 217 10.85 -7.15 15.09
N TYR A 218 10.53 -6.03 15.75
CA TYR A 218 10.79 -4.70 15.19
C TYR A 218 12.30 -4.41 15.07
N VAL A 219 13.11 -4.81 16.06
CA VAL A 219 14.56 -4.67 15.97
C VAL A 219 15.12 -5.48 14.79
N LYS A 220 14.72 -6.74 14.63
CA LYS A 220 15.14 -7.57 13.49
C LYS A 220 14.72 -6.96 12.15
N ALA A 221 13.49 -6.44 12.04
CA ALA A 221 13.03 -5.76 10.84
C ALA A 221 13.86 -4.51 10.54
N GLY A 222 14.15 -3.68 11.55
CA GLY A 222 15.02 -2.50 11.42
C GLY A 222 16.42 -2.85 10.95
N ILE A 223 17.05 -3.87 11.53
CA ILE A 223 18.37 -4.36 11.12
C ILE A 223 18.34 -4.85 9.67
N SER A 224 17.33 -5.63 9.28
CA SER A 224 17.17 -6.11 7.91
C SER A 224 17.04 -4.96 6.89
N MET A 225 16.38 -3.85 7.24
CA MET A 225 16.27 -2.67 6.39
C MET A 225 17.61 -1.94 6.19
N ILE A 226 18.53 -2.04 7.16
CA ILE A 226 19.85 -1.39 7.09
C ILE A 226 20.83 -2.24 6.27
N ILE A 227 20.82 -3.57 6.49
CA ILE A 227 21.80 -4.49 5.90
C ILE A 227 21.44 -4.83 4.44
N ASN A 228 20.15 -5.06 4.13
CA ASN A 228 19.66 -5.38 2.77
C ASN A 228 19.21 -4.10 2.04
#